data_0771ae63a0dc615f3d3c2959e882a2f3
#
_entry.id   0771ae63a0dc615f3d3c2959e882a2f3
#
_cell.length_a   1.000
_cell.length_b   1.000
_cell.length_c   1.000
_cell.angle_alpha   90.00
_cell.angle_beta   90.00
_cell.angle_gamma   90.00
#
_symmetry.space_group_name_H-M   'P 1'
#
loop_
_entity.id
_entity.type
_entity.pdbx_description
1 polymer ?
#
loop_
_entity_poly.entity_id
_entity_poly.type
_entity_poly.pdbx_seq_one_letter_code
_entity_poly.pdbx_strand_id
1 'polypeptide(L)'
;MDLKTTIEMMQSDDYKERFKAEYHQTKIRYERLKKLNTQIEAAERAIFCPPNRAGTTMAMPNHDCPADLLRQQQSIMGEYLHILEVRAEIEGIVL
;
A
#
# COMPACT_ATOMS: atom_id res chain seq x y z
N MET A 1 7.83 8.50 -8.40
CA MET A 1 9.06 8.03 -7.73
C MET A 1 8.99 6.52 -7.60
N ASP A 2 10.05 5.81 -7.93
CA ASP A 2 10.11 4.37 -7.79
C ASP A 2 10.93 3.94 -6.58
N LEU A 3 10.94 2.64 -6.29
CA LEU A 3 11.66 2.11 -5.12
C LEU A 3 13.16 2.36 -5.21
N LYS A 4 13.75 2.28 -6.39
CA LYS A 4 15.17 2.51 -6.60
C LYS A 4 15.56 3.93 -6.22
N THR A 5 14.78 4.91 -6.63
CA THR A 5 14.99 6.32 -6.28
C THR A 5 14.88 6.53 -4.77
N THR A 6 13.93 5.87 -4.10
CA THR A 6 13.79 5.99 -2.64
C THR A 6 15.00 5.44 -1.90
N ILE A 7 15.63 4.37 -2.41
CA ILE A 7 16.84 3.81 -1.80
C ILE A 7 17.97 4.84 -1.83
N GLU A 8 18.18 5.49 -2.96
CA GLU A 8 19.21 6.53 -3.09
C GLU A 8 18.93 7.71 -2.16
N MET A 9 17.68 8.16 -2.07
CA MET A 9 17.29 9.26 -1.19
C MET A 9 17.44 8.92 0.30
N MET A 10 17.23 7.66 0.68
CA MET A 10 17.42 7.22 2.07
C MET A 10 18.86 7.33 2.53
N GLN A 11 19.80 7.40 1.62
CA GLN A 11 21.22 7.55 1.91
C GLN A 11 21.67 9.00 2.00
N SER A 12 20.77 9.96 1.79
CA SER A 12 21.06 11.39 1.84
C SER A 12 21.39 11.84 3.27
N ASP A 13 22.28 12.82 3.40
CA ASP A 13 22.57 13.48 4.66
C ASP A 13 21.43 14.42 5.09
N ASP A 14 20.59 14.84 4.16
CA ASP A 14 19.46 15.73 4.44
C ASP A 14 18.27 14.90 4.95
N TYR A 15 17.81 15.20 6.18
CA TYR A 15 16.70 14.47 6.76
C TYR A 15 15.40 14.64 5.96
N LYS A 16 15.22 15.78 5.27
CA LYS A 16 14.02 16.01 4.44
C LYS A 16 13.98 15.09 3.23
N GLU A 17 15.16 14.81 2.64
CA GLU A 17 15.27 13.84 1.57
C GLU A 17 14.96 12.42 2.05
N ARG A 18 15.47 12.05 3.23
CA ARG A 18 15.17 10.75 3.84
C ARG A 18 13.69 10.64 4.19
N PHE A 19 13.08 11.74 4.67
CA PHE A 19 11.65 11.79 4.98
C PHE A 19 10.80 11.52 3.72
N LYS A 20 11.12 12.20 2.61
CA LYS A 20 10.44 11.98 1.33
C LYS A 20 10.58 10.54 0.87
N ALA A 21 11.78 9.97 1.00
CA ALA A 21 12.05 8.60 0.61
C ALA A 21 11.21 7.61 1.43
N GLU A 22 11.15 7.80 2.74
CA GLU A 22 10.34 6.96 3.63
C GLU A 22 8.86 7.02 3.25
N TYR A 23 8.34 8.22 3.02
CA TYR A 23 6.96 8.41 2.61
C TYR A 23 6.67 7.68 1.30
N HIS A 24 7.45 7.94 0.26
CA HIS A 24 7.19 7.37 -1.06
C HIS A 24 7.41 5.86 -1.09
N GLN A 25 8.42 5.36 -0.38
CA GLN A 25 8.63 3.92 -0.28
C GLN A 25 7.45 3.23 0.40
N THR A 26 7.00 3.78 1.52
CA THR A 26 5.86 3.24 2.27
C THR A 26 4.59 3.31 1.43
N LYS A 27 4.38 4.42 0.70
CA LYS A 27 3.21 4.59 -0.16
C LYS A 27 3.17 3.56 -1.28
N ILE A 28 4.30 3.30 -1.93
CA ILE A 28 4.38 2.27 -2.99
C ILE A 28 3.99 0.91 -2.42
N ARG A 29 4.53 0.53 -1.26
CA ARG A 29 4.21 -0.76 -0.62
C ARG A 29 2.77 -0.81 -0.14
N TYR A 30 2.24 0.31 0.37
CA TYR A 30 0.84 0.44 0.78
C TYR A 30 -0.10 0.20 -0.41
N GLU A 31 0.17 0.83 -1.55
CA GLU A 31 -0.67 0.68 -2.74
C GLU A 31 -0.65 -0.76 -3.27
N ARG A 32 0.49 -1.43 -3.21
CA ARG A 32 0.59 -2.85 -3.59
C ARG A 32 -0.22 -3.75 -2.66
N LEU A 33 -0.13 -3.51 -1.35
CA LEU A 33 -0.89 -4.27 -0.36
C LEU A 33 -2.38 -4.01 -0.49
N LYS A 34 -2.77 -2.76 -0.71
CA LYS A 34 -4.17 -2.37 -0.94
C LYS A 34 -4.73 -3.09 -2.16
N LYS A 35 -3.97 -3.17 -3.24
CA LYS A 35 -4.38 -3.89 -4.45
C LYS A 35 -4.59 -5.37 -4.16
N LEU A 36 -3.66 -6.01 -3.47
CA LEU A 36 -3.79 -7.42 -3.09
C LEU A 36 -5.04 -7.63 -2.22
N ASN A 37 -5.24 -6.82 -1.20
CA ASN A 37 -6.39 -6.93 -0.31
C ASN A 37 -7.70 -6.72 -1.04
N THR A 38 -7.73 -5.80 -2.00
CA THR A 38 -8.91 -5.58 -2.84
C THR A 38 -9.22 -6.80 -3.69
N GLN A 39 -8.20 -7.45 -4.25
CA GLN A 39 -8.37 -8.68 -5.04
C GLN A 39 -8.85 -9.84 -4.17
N ILE A 40 -8.35 -9.96 -2.94
CA ILE A 40 -8.78 -10.97 -1.98
C ILE A 40 -10.26 -10.74 -1.63
N GLU A 41 -10.63 -9.51 -1.29
CA GLU A 41 -12.02 -9.17 -0.95
C GLU A 41 -12.96 -9.45 -2.13
N ALA A 42 -12.56 -9.06 -3.33
CA ALA A 42 -13.35 -9.30 -4.52
C ALA A 42 -13.57 -10.80 -4.74
N ALA A 43 -12.55 -11.62 -4.58
CA ALA A 43 -12.66 -13.07 -4.71
C ALA A 43 -13.56 -13.68 -3.63
N GLU A 44 -13.44 -13.20 -2.38
CA GLU A 44 -14.30 -13.65 -1.26
C GLU A 44 -15.77 -13.32 -1.52
N ARG A 45 -16.06 -12.11 -1.98
CA ARG A 45 -17.43 -11.68 -2.26
C ARG A 45 -18.02 -12.36 -3.49
N ALA A 46 -17.18 -12.67 -4.47
CA ALA A 46 -17.62 -13.32 -5.72
C ALA A 46 -18.15 -14.74 -5.50
N ILE A 47 -17.83 -15.39 -4.37
CA ILE A 47 -18.39 -16.70 -4.01
C ILE A 47 -19.92 -16.65 -3.93
N PHE A 48 -20.48 -15.50 -3.52
CA PHE A 48 -21.91 -15.32 -3.33
C PHE A 48 -22.60 -14.72 -4.54
N CYS A 49 -21.87 -14.51 -5.63
CA CYS A 49 -22.40 -13.94 -6.87
C CYS A 49 -22.44 -15.00 -7.96
N PRO A 50 -23.38 -14.90 -8.94
CA PRO A 50 -23.32 -15.77 -10.12
C PRO A 50 -22.00 -15.58 -10.86
N PRO A 51 -21.50 -16.58 -11.59
CA PRO A 51 -20.32 -16.41 -12.44
C PRO A 51 -20.51 -15.19 -13.34
N ASN A 52 -19.39 -14.53 -13.68
CA ASN A 52 -19.44 -13.41 -14.59
C ASN A 52 -19.99 -13.86 -15.97
N ARG A 53 -20.23 -12.89 -16.87
CA ARG A 53 -20.85 -13.16 -18.17
C ARG A 53 -20.07 -14.18 -19.01
N ALA A 54 -18.78 -14.33 -18.78
CA ALA A 54 -17.93 -15.32 -19.46
C ALA A 54 -18.02 -16.71 -18.80
N GLY A 55 -18.81 -16.86 -17.72
CA GLY A 55 -18.94 -18.13 -17.01
C GLY A 55 -17.74 -18.47 -16.13
N THR A 56 -16.84 -17.51 -15.89
CA THR A 56 -15.66 -17.71 -15.06
C THR A 56 -15.91 -17.22 -13.64
N THR A 57 -15.34 -17.94 -12.67
CA THR A 57 -15.29 -17.49 -11.27
C THR A 57 -13.97 -16.76 -11.03
N MET A 58 -13.99 -15.84 -10.08
CA MET A 58 -12.79 -15.11 -9.71
C MET A 58 -11.86 -15.98 -8.87
N ALA A 59 -10.60 -16.10 -9.28
CA ALA A 59 -9.60 -16.85 -8.54
C ALA A 59 -9.10 -16.06 -7.33
N MET A 60 -8.92 -16.75 -6.20
CA MET A 60 -8.30 -16.16 -5.01
C MET A 60 -6.82 -15.93 -5.29
N PRO A 61 -6.29 -14.69 -5.08
CA PRO A 61 -4.85 -14.47 -5.20
C PRO A 61 -4.07 -15.26 -4.15
N ASN A 62 -2.86 -15.69 -4.50
CA ASN A 62 -1.99 -16.38 -3.56
C ASN A 62 -1.49 -15.40 -2.48
N HIS A 63 -1.61 -15.81 -1.23
CA HIS A 63 -1.02 -15.08 -0.11
C HIS A 63 -0.71 -16.05 1.03
N ASP A 64 0.38 -15.79 1.73
CA ASP A 64 0.86 -16.66 2.81
C ASP A 64 0.32 -16.28 4.18
N CYS A 65 -0.06 -15.00 4.34
CA CYS A 65 -0.60 -14.50 5.60
C CYS A 65 -2.13 -14.52 5.59
N PRO A 66 -2.75 -14.64 6.77
CA PRO A 66 -4.20 -14.49 6.87
C PRO A 66 -4.66 -13.12 6.33
N ALA A 67 -5.81 -13.11 5.66
CA ALA A 67 -6.34 -11.90 5.04
C ALA A 67 -6.63 -10.79 6.05
N ASP A 68 -7.07 -11.14 7.25
CA ASP A 68 -7.35 -10.15 8.31
C ASP A 68 -6.08 -9.43 8.76
N LEU A 69 -4.95 -10.16 8.85
CA LEU A 69 -3.66 -9.55 9.20
C LEU A 69 -3.17 -8.60 8.10
N LEU A 70 -3.32 -8.99 6.84
CA LEU A 70 -2.97 -8.13 5.71
C LEU A 70 -3.81 -6.85 5.70
N ARG A 71 -5.10 -6.94 6.02
CA ARG A 71 -5.98 -5.77 6.12
C ARG A 71 -5.58 -4.87 7.29
N GLN A 72 -5.18 -5.45 8.41
CA GLN A 72 -4.69 -4.69 9.56
C GLN A 72 -3.41 -3.93 9.19
N GLN A 73 -2.48 -4.58 8.51
CA GLN A 73 -1.25 -3.93 8.03
C GLN A 73 -1.56 -2.76 7.11
N GLN A 74 -2.48 -2.93 6.18
CA GLN A 74 -2.89 -1.87 5.27
C GLN A 74 -3.45 -0.68 6.04
N SER A 75 -4.31 -0.92 7.02
CA SER A 75 -4.91 0.14 7.83
C SER A 75 -3.86 0.95 8.59
N ILE A 76 -2.91 0.26 9.21
CA ILE A 76 -1.82 0.90 9.97
C ILE A 76 -0.90 1.70 9.05
N MET A 77 -0.58 1.15 7.88
CA MET A 77 0.23 1.87 6.90
C MET A 77 -0.46 3.14 6.40
N GLY A 78 -1.78 3.08 6.18
CA GLY A 78 -2.56 4.24 5.79
C GLY A 78 -2.54 5.34 6.86
N GLU A 79 -2.68 4.96 8.11
CA GLU A 79 -2.56 5.91 9.23
C GLU A 79 -1.17 6.53 9.31
N TYR A 80 -0.15 5.73 9.15
CA TYR A 80 1.24 6.20 9.16
C TYR A 80 1.51 7.19 8.03
N LEU A 81 1.05 6.88 6.82
CA LEU A 81 1.18 7.79 5.68
C LEU A 81 0.49 9.13 5.96
N HIS A 82 -0.66 9.11 6.58
CA HIS A 82 -1.38 10.33 6.94
C HIS A 82 -0.57 11.18 7.93
N ILE A 83 0.03 10.55 8.94
CA ILE A 83 0.90 11.25 9.90
C ILE A 83 2.06 11.93 9.17
N LEU A 84 2.69 11.24 8.22
CA LEU A 84 3.79 11.80 7.44
C LEU A 84 3.31 12.98 6.58
N GLU A 85 2.11 12.89 6.02
CA GLU A 85 1.52 13.98 5.23
C GLU A 85 1.27 15.23 6.09
N VAL A 86 0.74 15.05 7.30
CA VAL A 86 0.54 16.16 8.23
C VAL A 86 1.88 16.77 8.64
N ARG A 87 2.87 15.94 8.94
CA ARG A 87 4.21 16.42 9.26
C ARG A 87 4.83 17.20 8.12
N ALA A 88 4.65 16.73 6.89
CA ALA A 88 5.19 17.42 5.71
C ALA A 88 4.59 18.82 5.57
N GLU A 89 3.30 18.97 5.83
CA GLU A 89 2.66 20.29 5.79
C GLU A 89 3.24 21.22 6.88
N ILE A 90 3.45 20.71 8.07
CA ILE A 90 4.01 21.48 9.19
C ILE A 90 5.47 21.88 8.91
N GLU A 91 6.26 20.94 8.40
CA GLU A 91 7.70 21.10 8.21
C GLU A 91 8.05 21.72 6.85
N GLY A 92 7.07 21.99 6.00
CA GLY A 92 7.28 22.59 4.69
C GLY A 92 7.97 21.65 3.70
N ILE A 93 7.72 20.36 3.82
CA ILE A 93 8.28 19.34 2.92
C ILE A 93 7.28 19.07 1.81
N VAL A 94 7.72 19.21 0.55
CA VAL A 94 6.90 18.90 -0.62
C VAL A 94 7.07 17.42 -0.96
N LEU A 95 5.99 16.67 -0.79
CA LEU A 95 5.97 15.23 -1.08
C LEU A 95 5.67 14.94 -2.56
#